data_9a6ce3af1e1e10e86d48caf5709cdc06
#
_entry.id   9a6ce3af1e1e10e86d48caf5709cdc06
#
_cell.length_a   1.000
_cell.length_b   1.000
_cell.length_c   1.000
_cell.angle_alpha   90.00
_cell.angle_beta   90.00
_cell.angle_gamma   90.00
#
_symmetry.space_group_name_H-M   'P 1'
#
loop_
_entity.id
_entity.type
_entity.pdbx_description
1 polymer ?
#
loop_
_entity_poly.entity_id
_entity_poly.type
_entity_poly.pdbx_seq_one_letter_code
_entity_poly.pdbx_strand_id
1 'polypeptide(L)'
;IRCGVAGVGSLGQHHARIYASLPNIEFAGIYEASDERAKEICAKYNCHRFGTIEELGEACDAVSVVVPTDRHAEVALPLLAKQCHLLIEKPITATMEEAEQVLAAAQANNCIVQVGHIEHFNPVMGFMEKHIDRPGYITAERIATYTTRGTEVGVVLDLMIHDIGIVLALAKSPIRKIDSVGINVLSKTEDIANARIEFESGCVANLSASRMSLKKNREIRIFQDNAYLSLDFMNQ
;
A
#
# COMPACT_ATOMS: atom_id res chain seq x y z
N ILE A 1 12.06 -20.72 0.62
CA ILE A 1 11.86 -19.57 -0.31
C ILE A 1 12.94 -18.55 0.00
N ARG A 2 13.71 -18.15 -1.02
CA ARG A 2 14.72 -17.09 -0.92
C ARG A 2 14.03 -15.77 -1.16
N CYS A 3 14.11 -14.87 -0.17
CA CYS A 3 13.45 -13.58 -0.22
C CYS A 3 14.44 -12.43 -0.18
N GLY A 4 14.15 -11.37 -0.92
CA GLY A 4 14.93 -10.14 -0.95
C GLY A 4 14.08 -8.89 -0.74
N VAL A 5 14.73 -7.75 -0.52
CA VAL A 5 14.07 -6.44 -0.38
C VAL A 5 14.75 -5.43 -1.28
N ALA A 6 14.01 -4.81 -2.17
CA ALA A 6 14.43 -3.67 -2.98
C ALA A 6 13.95 -2.37 -2.30
N GLY A 7 14.90 -1.58 -1.80
CA GLY A 7 14.64 -0.38 -1.01
C GLY A 7 14.48 -0.68 0.48
N VAL A 8 15.44 -0.26 1.30
CA VAL A 8 15.40 -0.46 2.76
C VAL A 8 15.33 0.86 3.55
N GLY A 9 14.60 1.81 3.01
CA GLY A 9 14.24 3.05 3.68
C GLY A 9 13.37 2.82 4.92
N SER A 10 12.52 3.79 5.23
CA SER A 10 11.67 3.77 6.44
C SER A 10 10.74 2.55 6.53
N LEU A 11 10.11 2.11 5.44
CA LEU A 11 9.25 0.91 5.44
C LEU A 11 10.05 -0.36 5.15
N GLY A 12 10.92 -0.36 4.14
CA GLY A 12 11.65 -1.55 3.73
C GLY A 12 12.53 -2.18 4.80
N GLN A 13 13.03 -1.41 5.78
CA GLN A 13 13.70 -1.96 6.95
C GLN A 13 12.82 -2.93 7.76
N HIS A 14 11.50 -2.72 7.76
CA HIS A 14 10.57 -3.63 8.44
C HIS A 14 10.38 -4.92 7.66
N HIS A 15 10.36 -4.86 6.32
CA HIS A 15 10.36 -6.05 5.47
C HIS A 15 11.64 -6.87 5.69
N ALA A 16 12.82 -6.22 5.66
CA ALA A 16 14.10 -6.88 5.95
C ALA A 16 14.11 -7.54 7.34
N ARG A 17 13.61 -6.83 8.38
CA ARG A 17 13.49 -7.36 9.74
C ARG A 17 12.61 -8.61 9.80
N ILE A 18 11.47 -8.57 9.11
CA ILE A 18 10.52 -9.69 9.11
C ILE A 18 11.14 -10.89 8.41
N TYR A 19 11.69 -10.73 7.20
CA TYR A 19 12.33 -11.83 6.47
C TYR A 19 13.50 -12.45 7.24
N ALA A 20 14.31 -11.64 7.91
CA ALA A 20 15.41 -12.14 8.77
C ALA A 20 14.91 -12.94 9.99
N SER A 21 13.65 -12.80 10.40
CA SER A 21 13.08 -13.47 11.57
C SER A 21 12.20 -14.68 11.25
N LEU A 22 11.76 -14.85 10.00
CA LEU A 22 10.85 -15.92 9.62
C LEU A 22 11.58 -17.26 9.44
N PRO A 23 11.17 -18.36 10.13
CA PRO A 23 11.91 -19.61 10.17
C PRO A 23 11.96 -20.36 8.83
N ASN A 24 11.00 -20.11 7.92
CA ASN A 24 10.89 -20.81 6.64
C ASN A 24 11.35 -19.96 5.44
N ILE A 25 12.00 -18.83 5.72
CA ILE A 25 12.49 -17.88 4.72
C ILE A 25 14.02 -17.83 4.81
N GLU A 26 14.68 -17.92 3.68
CA GLU A 26 16.08 -17.54 3.52
C GLU A 26 16.11 -16.06 3.09
N PHE A 27 16.57 -15.19 3.97
CA PHE A 27 16.74 -13.79 3.63
C PHE A 27 18.02 -13.60 2.83
N ALA A 28 17.92 -13.62 1.52
CA ALA A 28 19.06 -13.55 0.60
C ALA A 28 19.78 -12.19 0.65
N GLY A 29 19.06 -11.10 0.81
CA GLY A 29 19.66 -9.78 0.93
C GLY A 29 18.81 -8.63 0.42
N ILE A 30 19.48 -7.53 0.12
CA ILE A 30 18.85 -6.25 -0.22
C ILE A 30 19.47 -5.61 -1.46
N TYR A 31 18.67 -4.80 -2.16
CA TYR A 31 19.13 -3.74 -3.05
C TYR A 31 18.78 -2.39 -2.45
N GLU A 32 19.76 -1.51 -2.31
CA GLU A 32 19.61 -0.16 -1.76
C GLU A 32 20.59 0.80 -2.42
N ALA A 33 20.08 1.93 -2.90
CA ALA A 33 20.88 2.93 -3.59
C ALA A 33 21.85 3.67 -2.64
N SER A 34 21.45 3.89 -1.39
CA SER A 34 22.29 4.53 -0.38
C SER A 34 23.28 3.55 0.22
N ASP A 35 24.59 3.82 0.03
CA ASP A 35 25.67 3.00 0.59
C ASP A 35 25.65 2.93 2.11
N GLU A 36 25.36 4.05 2.76
CA GLU A 36 25.28 4.15 4.20
C GLU A 36 24.13 3.29 4.74
N ARG A 37 22.95 3.44 4.14
CA ARG A 37 21.77 2.68 4.55
C ARG A 37 21.91 1.18 4.29
N ALA A 38 22.50 0.81 3.17
CA ALA A 38 22.77 -0.59 2.85
C ALA A 38 23.72 -1.22 3.90
N LYS A 39 24.82 -0.54 4.24
CA LYS A 39 25.76 -1.01 5.26
C LYS A 39 25.09 -1.21 6.62
N GLU A 40 24.25 -0.26 7.05
CA GLU A 40 23.51 -0.35 8.32
C GLU A 40 22.63 -1.62 8.36
N ILE A 41 21.82 -1.83 7.31
CA ILE A 41 20.86 -2.94 7.26
C ILE A 41 21.56 -4.28 7.11
N CYS A 42 22.61 -4.36 6.27
CA CYS A 42 23.38 -5.59 6.11
C CYS A 42 24.11 -5.99 7.40
N ALA A 43 24.70 -5.03 8.13
CA ALA A 43 25.32 -5.30 9.42
C ALA A 43 24.29 -5.76 10.47
N LYS A 44 23.09 -5.16 10.47
CA LYS A 44 22.04 -5.46 11.45
C LYS A 44 21.41 -6.84 11.27
N TYR A 45 21.22 -7.28 10.02
CA TYR A 45 20.51 -8.53 9.70
C TYR A 45 21.42 -9.60 9.09
N ASN A 46 22.73 -9.34 9.01
CA ASN A 46 23.73 -10.23 8.41
C ASN A 46 23.33 -10.72 7.04
N CYS A 47 22.93 -9.78 6.14
CA CYS A 47 22.47 -10.07 4.81
C CYS A 47 23.37 -9.48 3.73
N HIS A 48 23.26 -10.00 2.50
CA HIS A 48 24.02 -9.53 1.35
C HIS A 48 23.44 -8.23 0.78
N ARG A 49 24.29 -7.35 0.25
CA ARG A 49 23.88 -6.25 -0.63
C ARG A 49 24.17 -6.59 -2.07
N PHE A 50 23.14 -6.58 -2.90
CA PHE A 50 23.27 -6.72 -4.34
C PHE A 50 23.58 -5.38 -5.02
N GLY A 51 24.39 -5.41 -6.06
CA GLY A 51 24.79 -4.21 -6.79
C GLY A 51 23.74 -3.72 -7.77
N THR A 52 22.91 -4.64 -8.29
CA THR A 52 21.84 -4.35 -9.25
C THR A 52 20.54 -5.07 -8.87
N ILE A 53 19.44 -4.62 -9.48
CA ILE A 53 18.11 -5.26 -9.33
C ILE A 53 18.13 -6.66 -9.96
N GLU A 54 18.84 -6.83 -11.06
CA GLU A 54 18.97 -8.10 -11.77
C GLU A 54 19.70 -9.15 -10.93
N GLU A 55 20.78 -8.77 -10.25
CA GLU A 55 21.50 -9.65 -9.31
C GLU A 55 20.60 -10.08 -8.14
N LEU A 56 19.81 -9.13 -7.58
CA LEU A 56 18.82 -9.47 -6.55
C LEU A 56 17.78 -10.47 -7.09
N GLY A 57 17.28 -10.24 -8.32
CA GLY A 57 16.31 -11.12 -8.96
C GLY A 57 16.84 -12.53 -9.22
N GLU A 58 18.10 -12.69 -9.60
CA GLU A 58 18.75 -14.00 -9.81
C GLU A 58 18.92 -14.77 -8.50
N ALA A 59 19.08 -14.07 -7.40
CA ALA A 59 19.30 -14.68 -6.09
C ALA A 59 18.01 -15.04 -5.33
N CYS A 60 16.85 -14.49 -5.74
CA CYS A 60 15.60 -14.58 -4.98
C CYS A 60 14.48 -15.29 -5.74
N ASP A 61 13.62 -15.97 -5.00
CA ASP A 61 12.35 -16.51 -5.50
C ASP A 61 11.22 -15.47 -5.36
N ALA A 62 11.35 -14.58 -4.37
CA ALA A 62 10.40 -13.48 -4.12
C ALA A 62 11.09 -12.22 -3.60
N VAL A 63 10.58 -11.06 -3.97
CA VAL A 63 11.16 -9.75 -3.59
C VAL A 63 10.08 -8.79 -3.12
N SER A 64 10.31 -8.12 -1.98
CA SER A 64 9.53 -6.95 -1.60
C SER A 64 10.08 -5.70 -2.28
N VAL A 65 9.23 -5.00 -3.03
CA VAL A 65 9.53 -3.71 -3.68
C VAL A 65 9.03 -2.59 -2.79
N VAL A 66 9.94 -1.86 -2.15
CA VAL A 66 9.66 -0.83 -1.14
C VAL A 66 10.48 0.44 -1.41
N VAL A 67 10.66 0.75 -2.67
CA VAL A 67 11.24 2.00 -3.18
C VAL A 67 10.17 3.11 -3.22
N PRO A 68 10.48 4.39 -3.53
CA PRO A 68 9.46 5.39 -3.82
C PRO A 68 8.50 4.95 -4.93
N THR A 69 7.23 5.37 -4.85
CA THR A 69 6.15 4.91 -5.72
C THR A 69 6.43 5.10 -7.21
N ASP A 70 7.03 6.23 -7.57
CA ASP A 70 7.41 6.57 -8.95
C ASP A 70 8.51 5.65 -9.54
N ARG A 71 9.09 4.79 -8.71
CA ARG A 71 10.10 3.79 -9.09
C ARG A 71 9.62 2.35 -8.99
N HIS A 72 8.36 2.11 -8.58
CA HIS A 72 7.84 0.75 -8.41
C HIS A 72 7.92 -0.06 -9.71
N ALA A 73 7.44 0.50 -10.83
CA ALA A 73 7.47 -0.18 -12.12
C ALA A 73 8.90 -0.43 -12.62
N GLU A 74 9.79 0.57 -12.50
CA GLU A 74 11.21 0.46 -12.87
C GLU A 74 11.91 -0.72 -12.18
N VAL A 75 11.58 -0.96 -10.91
CA VAL A 75 12.16 -2.04 -10.10
C VAL A 75 11.43 -3.37 -10.31
N ALA A 76 10.11 -3.35 -10.44
CA ALA A 76 9.30 -4.56 -10.55
C ALA A 76 9.51 -5.30 -11.88
N LEU A 77 9.60 -4.59 -13.01
CA LEU A 77 9.68 -5.20 -14.33
C LEU A 77 10.93 -6.07 -14.53
N PRO A 78 12.16 -5.65 -14.16
CA PRO A 78 13.35 -6.51 -14.22
C PRO A 78 13.23 -7.75 -13.29
N LEU A 79 12.65 -7.61 -12.10
CA LEU A 79 12.44 -8.73 -11.17
C LEU A 79 11.45 -9.76 -11.74
N LEU A 80 10.35 -9.30 -12.34
CA LEU A 80 9.39 -10.18 -13.01
C LEU A 80 10.02 -10.93 -14.19
N ALA A 81 10.90 -10.27 -14.95
CA ALA A 81 11.65 -10.90 -16.02
C ALA A 81 12.62 -12.02 -15.52
N LYS A 82 13.05 -11.94 -14.25
CA LYS A 82 13.80 -13.00 -13.54
C LYS A 82 12.89 -14.02 -12.85
N GLN A 83 11.59 -14.00 -13.12
CA GLN A 83 10.59 -14.89 -12.54
C GLN A 83 10.44 -14.79 -11.01
N CYS A 84 10.75 -13.64 -10.43
CA CYS A 84 10.51 -13.39 -9.01
C CYS A 84 9.03 -13.08 -8.75
N HIS A 85 8.46 -13.66 -7.72
CA HIS A 85 7.19 -13.22 -7.14
C HIS A 85 7.39 -11.89 -6.41
N LEU A 86 6.42 -10.98 -6.44
CA LEU A 86 6.58 -9.66 -5.86
C LEU A 86 5.54 -9.34 -4.78
N LEU A 87 6.01 -8.71 -3.71
CA LEU A 87 5.21 -7.91 -2.79
C LEU A 87 5.57 -6.44 -3.03
N ILE A 88 4.70 -5.71 -3.72
CA ILE A 88 4.91 -4.29 -4.04
C ILE A 88 4.18 -3.45 -2.99
N GLU A 89 4.85 -2.46 -2.39
CA GLU A 89 4.16 -1.52 -1.49
C GLU A 89 3.08 -0.71 -2.23
N LYS A 90 2.12 -0.25 -1.46
CA LYS A 90 1.03 0.59 -1.99
C LYS A 90 1.53 2.03 -2.30
N PRO A 91 0.95 2.69 -3.32
CA PRO A 91 0.16 2.11 -4.40
C PRO A 91 1.03 1.22 -5.29
N ILE A 92 0.41 0.33 -6.08
CA ILE A 92 1.18 -0.59 -6.95
C ILE A 92 2.15 0.15 -7.87
N THR A 93 1.72 1.28 -8.45
CA THR A 93 2.51 2.18 -9.31
C THR A 93 1.97 3.61 -9.20
N ALA A 94 2.64 4.57 -9.82
CA ALA A 94 2.19 5.96 -9.88
C ALA A 94 1.08 6.17 -10.92
N THR A 95 1.07 5.40 -12.01
CA THR A 95 0.09 5.51 -13.10
C THR A 95 -0.59 4.19 -13.42
N MET A 96 -1.74 4.24 -14.09
CA MET A 96 -2.47 3.04 -14.55
C MET A 96 -1.68 2.29 -15.62
N GLU A 97 -1.03 2.99 -16.53
CA GLU A 97 -0.22 2.41 -17.61
C GLU A 97 0.92 1.57 -17.04
N GLU A 98 1.60 2.06 -16.00
CA GLU A 98 2.64 1.29 -15.30
C GLU A 98 2.05 0.06 -14.60
N ALA A 99 0.87 0.18 -13.98
CA ALA A 99 0.19 -0.96 -13.35
C ALA A 99 -0.15 -2.05 -14.36
N GLU A 100 -0.66 -1.68 -15.52
CA GLU A 100 -0.97 -2.60 -16.61
C GLU A 100 0.30 -3.31 -17.13
N GLN A 101 1.43 -2.59 -17.26
CA GLN A 101 2.72 -3.17 -17.64
C GLN A 101 3.20 -4.20 -16.61
N VAL A 102 3.13 -3.87 -15.31
CA VAL A 102 3.51 -4.79 -14.22
C VAL A 102 2.64 -6.04 -14.23
N LEU A 103 1.31 -5.89 -14.37
CA LEU A 103 0.38 -7.02 -14.42
C LEU A 103 0.62 -7.90 -15.66
N ALA A 104 0.83 -7.30 -16.83
CA ALA A 104 1.14 -8.03 -18.05
C ALA A 104 2.46 -8.81 -17.93
N ALA A 105 3.51 -8.19 -17.36
CA ALA A 105 4.79 -8.85 -17.12
C ALA A 105 4.66 -10.00 -16.11
N ALA A 106 3.87 -9.82 -15.04
CA ALA A 106 3.60 -10.88 -14.07
C ALA A 106 2.91 -12.09 -14.72
N GLN A 107 1.90 -11.86 -15.54
CA GLN A 107 1.19 -12.92 -16.27
C GLN A 107 2.12 -13.64 -17.26
N ALA A 108 2.90 -12.88 -18.04
CA ALA A 108 3.82 -13.44 -19.04
C ALA A 108 4.90 -14.33 -18.41
N ASN A 109 5.34 -14.05 -17.20
CA ASN A 109 6.38 -14.78 -16.47
C ASN A 109 5.81 -15.75 -15.40
N ASN A 110 4.49 -15.90 -15.33
CA ASN A 110 3.80 -16.75 -14.34
C ASN A 110 4.18 -16.41 -12.89
N CYS A 111 4.29 -15.09 -12.60
CA CYS A 111 4.62 -14.55 -11.29
C CYS A 111 3.37 -14.10 -10.53
N ILE A 112 3.42 -14.25 -9.22
CA ILE A 112 2.42 -13.68 -8.30
C ILE A 112 2.88 -12.25 -7.94
N VAL A 113 1.97 -11.29 -8.06
CA VAL A 113 2.15 -9.92 -7.56
C VAL A 113 1.09 -9.66 -6.48
N GLN A 114 1.55 -9.37 -5.28
CA GLN A 114 0.73 -8.94 -4.15
C GLN A 114 1.02 -7.48 -3.86
N VAL A 115 -0.04 -6.68 -3.68
CA VAL A 115 0.12 -5.28 -3.26
C VAL A 115 0.03 -5.17 -1.73
N GLY A 116 0.87 -4.32 -1.13
CA GLY A 116 1.02 -4.13 0.31
C GLY A 116 -0.14 -3.38 0.98
N HIS A 117 -1.38 -3.76 0.71
CA HIS A 117 -2.57 -3.23 1.38
C HIS A 117 -2.72 -3.84 2.78
N ILE A 118 -1.83 -3.47 3.70
CA ILE A 118 -1.73 -4.08 5.04
C ILE A 118 -2.97 -3.88 5.91
N GLU A 119 -3.77 -2.85 5.68
CA GLU A 119 -5.02 -2.60 6.42
C GLU A 119 -6.03 -3.75 6.26
N HIS A 120 -6.01 -4.49 5.15
CA HIS A 120 -6.85 -5.67 4.97
C HIS A 120 -6.53 -6.82 5.95
N PHE A 121 -5.32 -6.82 6.52
CA PHE A 121 -4.88 -7.80 7.51
C PHE A 121 -5.05 -7.31 8.95
N ASN A 122 -5.62 -6.12 9.16
CA ASN A 122 -5.93 -5.62 10.48
C ASN A 122 -6.99 -6.52 11.13
N PRO A 123 -6.80 -7.01 12.37
CA PRO A 123 -7.78 -7.86 13.06
C PRO A 123 -9.19 -7.28 13.11
N VAL A 124 -9.31 -5.94 13.12
CA VAL A 124 -10.61 -5.26 13.13
C VAL A 124 -11.39 -5.49 11.83
N MET A 125 -10.71 -5.76 10.69
CA MET A 125 -11.39 -6.09 9.43
C MET A 125 -12.21 -7.36 9.56
N GLY A 126 -11.64 -8.41 10.15
CA GLY A 126 -12.36 -9.66 10.39
C GLY A 126 -13.56 -9.50 11.32
N PHE A 127 -13.52 -8.53 12.25
CA PHE A 127 -14.67 -8.14 13.06
C PHE A 127 -15.73 -7.43 12.22
N MET A 128 -15.33 -6.44 11.42
CA MET A 128 -16.25 -5.70 10.55
C MET A 128 -16.97 -6.60 9.56
N GLU A 129 -16.24 -7.48 8.87
CA GLU A 129 -16.78 -8.40 7.87
C GLU A 129 -17.85 -9.36 8.43
N LYS A 130 -17.75 -9.69 9.73
CA LYS A 130 -18.73 -10.54 10.43
C LYS A 130 -19.98 -9.79 10.87
N HIS A 131 -19.89 -8.49 11.14
CA HIS A 131 -20.97 -7.71 11.74
C HIS A 131 -21.65 -6.74 10.75
N ILE A 132 -21.01 -6.51 9.57
CA ILE A 132 -21.54 -5.66 8.50
C ILE A 132 -22.02 -6.54 7.37
N ASP A 133 -23.33 -6.50 7.12
CA ASP A 133 -23.97 -7.26 6.03
C ASP A 133 -24.36 -6.33 4.89
N ARG A 134 -25.16 -5.31 5.16
CA ARG A 134 -25.65 -4.34 4.20
C ARG A 134 -25.45 -2.91 4.67
N PRO A 135 -24.24 -2.35 4.53
CA PRO A 135 -23.99 -0.96 4.89
C PRO A 135 -24.81 -0.03 3.99
N GLY A 136 -25.57 0.88 4.58
CA GLY A 136 -26.29 1.93 3.86
C GLY A 136 -25.44 3.19 3.67
N TYR A 137 -24.58 3.49 4.66
CA TYR A 137 -23.76 4.68 4.64
C TYR A 137 -22.41 4.44 5.34
N ILE A 138 -21.33 4.90 4.72
CA ILE A 138 -19.98 4.80 5.27
C ILE A 138 -19.32 6.17 5.22
N THR A 139 -18.67 6.58 6.30
CA THR A 139 -17.75 7.73 6.29
C THR A 139 -16.37 7.27 6.67
N ALA A 140 -15.36 7.74 5.95
CA ALA A 140 -13.96 7.52 6.28
C ALA A 140 -13.20 8.84 6.28
N GLU A 141 -12.39 9.03 7.30
CA GLU A 141 -11.56 10.22 7.44
C GLU A 141 -10.13 9.84 7.80
N ARG A 142 -9.19 10.25 6.94
CA ARG A 142 -7.76 10.00 7.13
C ARG A 142 -6.98 11.30 7.02
N ILE A 143 -6.66 11.85 8.18
CA ILE A 143 -6.00 13.14 8.31
C ILE A 143 -4.59 12.92 8.86
N ALA A 144 -3.61 13.54 8.23
CA ALA A 144 -2.21 13.51 8.62
C ALA A 144 -1.61 14.91 8.72
N THR A 145 -0.47 15.00 9.41
CA THR A 145 0.35 16.22 9.38
C THR A 145 1.20 16.23 8.12
N TYR A 146 1.47 17.41 7.58
CA TYR A 146 2.33 17.54 6.41
C TYR A 146 3.74 17.04 6.71
N THR A 147 4.27 16.25 5.79
CA THR A 147 5.67 15.83 5.73
C THR A 147 6.12 15.87 4.28
N THR A 148 7.41 16.07 4.03
CA THR A 148 7.97 16.04 2.66
C THR A 148 8.02 14.63 2.06
N ARG A 149 7.79 13.60 2.88
CA ARG A 149 7.72 12.20 2.45
C ARG A 149 6.32 11.88 1.92
N GLY A 150 6.23 11.12 0.82
CA GLY A 150 4.96 10.72 0.21
C GLY A 150 4.33 11.82 -0.65
N THR A 151 5.06 12.93 -0.90
CA THR A 151 4.57 14.04 -1.75
C THR A 151 4.82 13.81 -3.24
N GLU A 152 5.49 12.73 -3.61
CA GLU A 152 5.62 12.25 -4.98
C GLU A 152 4.27 11.83 -5.60
N VAL A 153 3.32 11.44 -4.76
CA VAL A 153 1.92 11.15 -5.14
C VAL A 153 0.95 11.98 -4.33
N GLY A 154 -0.30 12.10 -4.81
CA GLY A 154 -1.36 12.80 -4.10
C GLY A 154 -1.92 12.02 -2.90
N VAL A 155 -2.70 12.69 -2.04
CA VAL A 155 -3.30 12.07 -0.84
C VAL A 155 -4.28 10.96 -1.16
N VAL A 156 -4.80 10.89 -2.38
CA VAL A 156 -5.64 9.77 -2.81
C VAL A 156 -4.81 8.48 -2.81
N LEU A 157 -3.67 8.48 -3.47
CA LEU A 157 -2.78 7.31 -3.57
C LEU A 157 -1.94 7.07 -2.30
N ASP A 158 -1.66 8.12 -1.51
CA ASP A 158 -0.89 7.94 -0.26
C ASP A 158 -1.76 7.57 0.94
N LEU A 159 -2.90 8.25 1.12
CA LEU A 159 -3.75 8.14 2.31
C LEU A 159 -5.10 7.48 2.02
N MET A 160 -5.90 8.02 1.09
CA MET A 160 -7.28 7.58 0.86
C MET A 160 -7.36 6.15 0.34
N ILE A 161 -6.34 5.66 -0.33
CA ILE A 161 -6.25 4.29 -0.89
C ILE A 161 -6.54 3.21 0.16
N HIS A 162 -6.14 3.42 1.41
CA HIS A 162 -6.42 2.49 2.51
C HIS A 162 -7.92 2.41 2.80
N ASP A 163 -8.58 3.58 2.86
CA ASP A 163 -10.00 3.68 3.15
C ASP A 163 -10.86 3.24 1.96
N ILE A 164 -10.40 3.50 0.72
CA ILE A 164 -11.01 2.96 -0.50
C ILE A 164 -11.03 1.43 -0.42
N GLY A 165 -9.89 0.80 -0.09
CA GLY A 165 -9.82 -0.66 0.03
C GLY A 165 -10.80 -1.22 1.06
N ILE A 166 -10.90 -0.60 2.25
CA ILE A 166 -11.85 -1.00 3.30
C ILE A 166 -13.29 -0.84 2.83
N VAL A 167 -13.63 0.31 2.23
CA VAL A 167 -14.98 0.60 1.75
C VAL A 167 -15.42 -0.40 0.67
N LEU A 168 -14.54 -0.73 -0.28
CA LEU A 168 -14.82 -1.73 -1.32
C LEU A 168 -15.06 -3.12 -0.71
N ALA A 169 -14.25 -3.53 0.27
CA ALA A 169 -14.39 -4.80 0.96
C ALA A 169 -15.70 -4.91 1.75
N LEU A 170 -16.21 -3.80 2.30
CA LEU A 170 -17.44 -3.77 3.08
C LEU A 170 -18.69 -3.59 2.22
N ALA A 171 -18.65 -2.76 1.18
CA ALA A 171 -19.80 -2.49 0.32
C ALA A 171 -20.17 -3.71 -0.54
N LYS A 172 -19.20 -4.53 -0.93
CA LYS A 172 -19.36 -5.77 -1.72
C LYS A 172 -20.30 -5.61 -2.94
N SER A 173 -20.23 -4.46 -3.58
CA SER A 173 -21.13 -4.06 -4.68
C SER A 173 -20.36 -3.26 -5.71
N PRO A 174 -20.73 -3.34 -7.01
CA PRO A 174 -20.14 -2.49 -8.03
C PRO A 174 -20.37 -1.01 -7.75
N ILE A 175 -19.41 -0.19 -8.16
CA ILE A 175 -19.51 1.26 -8.09
C ILE A 175 -20.45 1.74 -9.19
N ARG A 176 -21.46 2.55 -8.83
CA ARG A 176 -22.39 3.20 -9.76
C ARG A 176 -21.90 4.58 -10.18
N LYS A 177 -21.36 5.35 -9.24
CA LYS A 177 -20.93 6.73 -9.48
C LYS A 177 -19.85 7.15 -8.50
N ILE A 178 -18.93 8.00 -8.95
CA ILE A 178 -17.93 8.67 -8.12
C ILE A 178 -18.00 10.18 -8.41
N ASP A 179 -18.14 10.98 -7.35
CA ASP A 179 -17.94 12.42 -7.38
C ASP A 179 -16.73 12.72 -6.48
N SER A 180 -15.73 13.42 -7.01
CA SER A 180 -14.51 13.70 -6.24
C SER A 180 -13.95 15.09 -6.52
N VAL A 181 -13.19 15.59 -5.53
CA VAL A 181 -12.44 16.84 -5.64
C VAL A 181 -11.08 16.65 -4.96
N GLY A 182 -10.03 17.18 -5.58
CA GLY A 182 -8.69 17.23 -5.03
C GLY A 182 -8.14 18.67 -5.11
N ILE A 183 -7.40 19.10 -4.09
CA ILE A 183 -6.84 20.45 -3.99
C ILE A 183 -5.38 20.33 -3.57
N ASN A 184 -4.49 20.95 -4.33
CA ASN A 184 -3.10 21.15 -3.96
C ASN A 184 -2.93 22.45 -3.16
N VAL A 185 -2.17 22.41 -2.08
CA VAL A 185 -1.92 23.54 -1.18
C VAL A 185 -0.42 23.81 -1.05
N LEU A 186 0.36 22.80 -0.69
CA LEU A 186 1.82 22.90 -0.52
C LEU A 186 2.58 22.03 -1.53
N SER A 187 1.97 20.94 -1.98
CA SER A 187 2.59 19.98 -2.90
C SER A 187 2.17 20.26 -4.36
N LYS A 188 2.85 19.61 -5.31
CA LYS A 188 2.46 19.64 -6.74
C LYS A 188 1.24 18.76 -7.02
N THR A 189 0.98 17.79 -6.16
CA THR A 189 -0.16 16.88 -6.19
C THR A 189 -1.21 17.34 -5.18
N GLU A 190 -2.39 16.73 -5.14
CA GLU A 190 -3.43 17.08 -4.18
C GLU A 190 -3.00 16.77 -2.75
N ASP A 191 -3.15 17.75 -1.87
CA ASP A 191 -2.89 17.67 -0.42
C ASP A 191 -4.16 17.42 0.40
N ILE A 192 -5.33 17.68 -0.21
CA ILE A 192 -6.66 17.44 0.33
C ILE A 192 -7.49 16.81 -0.77
N ALA A 193 -8.23 15.76 -0.44
CA ALA A 193 -9.18 15.12 -1.34
C ALA A 193 -10.44 14.68 -0.60
N ASN A 194 -11.58 14.80 -1.30
CA ASN A 194 -12.86 14.24 -0.88
C ASN A 194 -13.42 13.43 -2.03
N ALA A 195 -14.03 12.29 -1.70
CA ALA A 195 -14.70 11.44 -2.66
C ALA A 195 -16.04 10.95 -2.10
N ARG A 196 -17.09 11.02 -2.92
CA ARG A 196 -18.36 10.38 -2.68
C ARG A 196 -18.53 9.25 -3.68
N ILE A 197 -18.69 8.02 -3.18
CA ILE A 197 -18.86 6.81 -3.96
C ILE A 197 -20.27 6.29 -3.72
N GLU A 198 -21.01 6.10 -4.79
CA GLU A 198 -22.34 5.47 -4.77
C GLU A 198 -22.24 4.06 -5.36
N PHE A 199 -22.75 3.07 -4.65
CA PHE A 199 -22.75 1.67 -5.07
C PHE A 199 -24.11 1.25 -5.64
N GLU A 200 -24.12 0.22 -6.48
CA GLU A 200 -25.37 -0.34 -7.03
C GLU A 200 -26.29 -0.91 -5.93
N SER A 201 -25.73 -1.36 -4.82
CA SER A 201 -26.49 -1.79 -3.62
C SER A 201 -27.28 -0.67 -2.94
N GLY A 202 -27.06 0.59 -3.32
CA GLY A 202 -27.59 1.77 -2.65
C GLY A 202 -26.70 2.29 -1.51
N CYS A 203 -25.63 1.57 -1.14
CA CYS A 203 -24.64 2.09 -0.18
C CYS A 203 -23.98 3.35 -0.73
N VAL A 204 -23.72 4.31 0.16
CA VAL A 204 -22.99 5.53 -0.16
C VAL A 204 -21.80 5.65 0.79
N ALA A 205 -20.62 5.88 0.24
CA ALA A 205 -19.42 6.16 1.02
C ALA A 205 -18.92 7.60 0.77
N ASN A 206 -18.60 8.31 1.86
CA ASN A 206 -17.89 9.59 1.79
C ASN A 206 -16.51 9.44 2.41
N LEU A 207 -15.47 9.73 1.63
CA LEU A 207 -14.09 9.64 2.05
C LEU A 207 -13.45 11.02 2.06
N SER A 208 -12.66 11.29 3.09
CA SER A 208 -11.87 12.51 3.23
C SER A 208 -10.43 12.16 3.56
N ALA A 209 -9.49 12.65 2.77
CA ALA A 209 -8.07 12.52 3.05
C ALA A 209 -7.40 13.89 3.02
N SER A 210 -6.52 14.15 3.97
CA SER A 210 -5.75 15.39 4.02
C SER A 210 -4.41 15.17 4.69
N ARG A 211 -3.35 15.78 4.14
CA ARG A 211 -2.06 15.92 4.81
C ARG A 211 -1.86 17.34 5.37
N MET A 212 -2.92 18.17 5.37
CA MET A 212 -2.89 19.57 5.77
C MET A 212 -3.53 19.77 7.14
N SER A 213 -3.03 19.09 8.18
CA SER A 213 -3.56 19.20 9.53
C SER A 213 -2.47 19.22 10.59
N LEU A 214 -2.75 19.83 11.74
CA LEU A 214 -1.91 19.78 12.93
C LEU A 214 -2.15 18.50 13.77
N LYS A 215 -3.28 17.83 13.55
CA LYS A 215 -3.65 16.60 14.26
C LYS A 215 -3.83 15.46 13.26
N LYS A 216 -3.54 14.25 13.70
CA LYS A 216 -3.84 13.04 12.96
C LYS A 216 -5.22 12.53 13.33
N ASN A 217 -5.95 12.02 12.34
CA ASN A 217 -7.21 11.30 12.54
C ASN A 217 -7.29 10.12 11.56
N ARG A 218 -7.78 8.97 12.02
CA ARG A 218 -8.04 7.80 11.19
C ARG A 218 -9.30 7.12 11.71
N GLU A 219 -10.44 7.53 11.18
CA GLU A 219 -11.74 7.05 11.65
C GLU A 219 -12.58 6.53 10.49
N ILE A 220 -13.29 5.44 10.74
CA ILE A 220 -14.34 4.93 9.84
C ILE A 220 -15.61 4.74 10.65
N ARG A 221 -16.72 5.25 10.12
CA ARG A 221 -18.06 5.05 10.67
C ARG A 221 -18.94 4.38 9.64
N ILE A 222 -19.70 3.37 10.08
CA ILE A 222 -20.52 2.54 9.22
C ILE A 222 -21.91 2.46 9.82
N PHE A 223 -22.90 2.74 8.98
CA PHE A 223 -24.32 2.73 9.34
C PHE A 223 -25.04 1.67 8.51
N GLN A 224 -25.76 0.79 9.15
CA GLN A 224 -26.69 -0.17 8.55
C GLN A 224 -27.98 -0.21 9.36
N ASP A 225 -29.03 -0.90 8.88
CA ASP A 225 -30.38 -0.81 9.44
C ASP A 225 -30.48 -0.94 10.97
N ASN A 226 -29.67 -1.79 11.57
CA ASN A 226 -29.73 -2.11 13.03
C ASN A 226 -28.38 -1.98 13.74
N ALA A 227 -27.39 -1.37 13.11
CA ALA A 227 -26.09 -1.19 13.75
C ALA A 227 -25.38 0.08 13.28
N TYR A 228 -24.65 0.66 14.20
CA TYR A 228 -23.68 1.71 13.99
C TYR A 228 -22.33 1.22 14.53
N LEU A 229 -21.30 1.26 13.68
CA LEU A 229 -19.93 0.98 14.08
C LEU A 229 -19.08 2.24 13.89
N SER A 230 -18.28 2.55 14.88
CA SER A 230 -17.27 3.59 14.84
C SER A 230 -15.92 2.99 15.21
N LEU A 231 -14.95 3.20 14.36
CA LEU A 231 -13.60 2.65 14.50
C LEU A 231 -12.59 3.77 14.44
N ASP A 232 -11.78 3.88 15.48
CA ASP A 232 -10.64 4.76 15.55
C ASP A 232 -9.35 3.94 15.45
N PHE A 233 -8.66 4.04 14.30
CA PHE A 233 -7.41 3.31 14.05
C PHE A 233 -6.19 3.93 14.74
N MET A 234 -6.34 5.05 15.44
CA MET A 234 -5.26 5.69 16.20
C MET A 234 -5.17 5.18 17.64
N ASN A 235 -6.32 4.74 18.21
CA ASN A 235 -6.46 4.38 19.62
C ASN A 235 -6.85 2.91 19.81
N GLN A 236 -6.28 2.02 19.01
CA GLN A 236 -6.49 0.56 19.08
C GLN A 236 -6.01 -0.02 20.40
#